data_01cde2cdbfbf44ceee222b6db99a4efd
#
_entry.id   01cde2cdbfbf44ceee222b6db99a4efd
#
_cell.length_a   1.000
_cell.length_b   1.000
_cell.length_c   1.000
_cell.angle_alpha   90.00
_cell.angle_beta   90.00
_cell.angle_gamma   90.00
#
_symmetry.space_group_name_H-M   'P 1'
#
loop_
_entity.id
_entity.type
_entity.pdbx_description
1 polymer ?
#
loop_
_entity_poly.entity_id
_entity_poly.type
_entity_poly.pdbx_seq_one_letter_code
_entity_poly.pdbx_strand_id
1 'polypeptide(L)'
;MFLIQILIISFQLYMFLSENLFIPFKTRIDLNKMTHDNVMEMLINNQITVDFLVGSNEQKLELNLKTQNASTYILSAICPENEYAVKFNDNKSTTLEILDENRRYYMHGFSHAKHANDKASILLKDNKKLDINDFRFMLATKLDYNTMKDVSGVIGLILINEYDVTKDTDFIRQMKQKEIVNSEMFMLDYKDLYNGIFYVGDYYHEYNEDYNKNDLIKINAGRKNKYPYWEIEVNKIISGNKEIQYNTYMTLYYELGIIGAPIEYYNYTKNNFFKEYFDKGICEEKFNRETAALFQRYNYIVCNKKDFNRESFPELKFFSAENENIYSLSQEYLFYEFDNKLYFLIIHPLLSISYDYWFLGKPMFLKYKLFLDKDAKTIGFYNMKEDDNNDDEEKKEEKGKKSNNDNDKVILIIVIAVLILVIIGILFYFIRRIIKSRKKRANELDDDLDYTPYKQEKDPNEQGIN
;
A
#
# COMPACT_ATOMS: atom_id res chain seq x y z
N MET A 1 -38.43 -9.71 -12.53
CA MET A 1 -38.14 -9.82 -11.11
C MET A 1 -37.05 -10.88 -10.82
N PHE A 2 -37.21 -12.13 -11.26
CA PHE A 2 -36.25 -13.22 -11.03
C PHE A 2 -34.83 -12.95 -11.60
N LEU A 3 -34.71 -12.37 -12.80
CA LEU A 3 -33.41 -11.98 -13.40
C LEU A 3 -32.70 -10.88 -12.60
N ILE A 4 -33.43 -9.95 -12.01
CA ILE A 4 -32.88 -8.88 -11.17
C ILE A 4 -32.40 -9.48 -9.85
N GLN A 5 -33.07 -10.44 -9.27
CA GLN A 5 -32.60 -11.15 -8.08
C GLN A 5 -31.32 -11.97 -8.35
N ILE A 6 -31.24 -12.65 -9.49
CA ILE A 6 -29.99 -13.35 -9.88
C ILE A 6 -28.86 -12.38 -10.08
N LEU A 7 -29.09 -11.23 -10.72
CA LEU A 7 -28.08 -10.18 -10.87
C LEU A 7 -27.63 -9.59 -9.52
N ILE A 8 -28.56 -9.38 -8.58
CA ILE A 8 -28.23 -8.90 -7.22
C ILE A 8 -27.44 -9.96 -6.46
N ILE A 9 -27.83 -11.24 -6.55
CA ILE A 9 -27.11 -12.33 -5.88
C ILE A 9 -25.73 -12.54 -6.53
N SER A 10 -25.60 -12.49 -7.86
CA SER A 10 -24.30 -12.59 -8.52
C SER A 10 -23.42 -11.38 -8.23
N PHE A 11 -23.99 -10.18 -8.11
CA PHE A 11 -23.27 -8.97 -7.70
C PHE A 11 -22.83 -9.05 -6.23
N GLN A 12 -23.69 -9.55 -5.34
CA GLN A 12 -23.31 -9.79 -3.95
C GLN A 12 -22.24 -10.89 -3.82
N LEU A 13 -22.35 -12.00 -4.58
CA LEU A 13 -21.29 -13.02 -4.62
C LEU A 13 -19.99 -12.46 -5.19
N TYR A 14 -20.05 -11.60 -6.18
CA TYR A 14 -18.88 -10.94 -6.78
C TYR A 14 -18.21 -9.97 -5.79
N MET A 15 -18.99 -9.21 -5.03
CA MET A 15 -18.49 -8.36 -3.94
C MET A 15 -17.83 -9.16 -2.80
N PHE A 16 -18.22 -10.43 -2.61
CA PHE A 16 -17.59 -11.34 -1.64
C PHE A 16 -16.27 -11.97 -2.15
N LEU A 17 -15.95 -11.85 -3.44
CA LEU A 17 -14.78 -12.50 -4.06
C LEU A 17 -13.57 -11.59 -4.22
N SER A 18 -13.69 -10.28 -4.00
CA SER A 18 -12.51 -9.41 -3.98
C SER A 18 -11.79 -9.60 -2.65
N GLU A 19 -10.61 -10.16 -2.71
CA GLU A 19 -9.79 -10.43 -1.53
C GLU A 19 -8.98 -9.17 -1.19
N ASN A 20 -8.98 -8.78 0.07
CA ASN A 20 -8.00 -7.84 0.58
C ASN A 20 -6.59 -8.45 0.49
N LEU A 21 -5.61 -7.68 0.10
CA LEU A 21 -4.23 -8.16 -0.03
C LEU A 21 -3.45 -7.92 1.27
N PHE A 22 -2.84 -8.98 1.77
CA PHE A 22 -1.95 -8.94 2.94
C PHE A 22 -0.55 -9.35 2.50
N ILE A 23 0.27 -8.37 2.14
CA ILE A 23 1.61 -8.56 1.58
C ILE A 23 2.64 -8.36 2.70
N PRO A 24 3.40 -9.39 3.11
CA PRO A 24 4.44 -9.22 4.11
C PRO A 24 5.51 -8.25 3.62
N PHE A 25 5.90 -7.32 4.48
CA PHE A 25 7.06 -6.48 4.24
C PHE A 25 8.12 -6.69 5.32
N LYS A 26 9.35 -6.38 4.98
CA LYS A 26 10.49 -6.32 5.88
C LYS A 26 11.19 -4.99 5.75
N THR A 27 11.86 -4.58 6.80
CA THR A 27 12.78 -3.44 6.73
C THR A 27 14.20 -3.93 6.53
N ARG A 28 15.03 -3.12 5.88
CA ARG A 28 16.43 -3.50 5.59
C ARG A 28 17.41 -3.07 6.68
N ILE A 29 16.94 -2.86 7.89
CA ILE A 29 17.82 -2.62 9.03
C ILE A 29 18.52 -3.94 9.39
N ASP A 30 19.84 -3.96 9.26
CA ASP A 30 20.66 -5.08 9.73
C ASP A 30 21.13 -4.80 11.18
N LEU A 31 20.42 -5.38 12.13
CA LEU A 31 20.70 -5.20 13.55
C LEU A 31 22.14 -5.62 13.93
N ASN A 32 22.73 -6.59 13.21
CA ASN A 32 24.08 -7.03 13.48
C ASN A 32 25.15 -5.98 13.09
N LYS A 33 24.77 -5.05 12.22
CA LYS A 33 25.62 -3.93 11.79
C LYS A 33 25.30 -2.64 12.51
N MET A 34 24.28 -2.63 13.37
CA MET A 34 23.89 -1.45 14.13
C MET A 34 24.90 -1.19 15.25
N THR A 35 25.34 0.04 15.34
CA THR A 35 26.28 0.54 16.35
C THR A 35 25.78 1.87 16.89
N HIS A 36 26.34 2.34 18.01
CA HIS A 36 25.99 3.65 18.56
C HIS A 36 26.26 4.83 17.59
N ASP A 37 27.18 4.66 16.65
CA ASP A 37 27.53 5.71 15.70
C ASP A 37 26.59 5.76 14.49
N ASN A 38 25.96 4.63 14.11
CA ASN A 38 25.14 4.54 12.91
C ASN A 38 23.63 4.30 13.16
N VAL A 39 23.18 4.19 14.43
CA VAL A 39 21.77 3.94 14.77
C VAL A 39 20.82 4.89 14.05
N MET A 40 21.06 6.21 14.16
CA MET A 40 20.17 7.21 13.57
C MET A 40 20.22 7.17 12.04
N GLU A 41 21.36 6.92 11.45
CA GLU A 41 21.49 6.74 10.00
C GLU A 41 20.65 5.52 9.52
N MET A 42 20.77 4.40 10.22
CA MET A 42 19.98 3.20 9.89
C MET A 42 18.48 3.40 10.05
N LEU A 43 18.03 4.14 11.06
CA LEU A 43 16.64 4.49 11.25
C LEU A 43 16.12 5.43 10.14
N ILE A 44 16.92 6.40 9.72
CA ILE A 44 16.55 7.34 8.65
C ILE A 44 16.52 6.64 7.28
N ASN A 45 17.50 5.79 7.00
CA ASN A 45 17.63 5.08 5.71
C ASN A 45 16.85 3.76 5.67
N ASN A 46 15.88 3.58 6.55
CA ASN A 46 15.15 2.36 6.69
C ASN A 46 14.20 2.10 5.50
N GLN A 47 14.67 1.29 4.56
CA GLN A 47 13.87 0.86 3.42
C GLN A 47 12.89 -0.22 3.83
N ILE A 48 11.65 -0.11 3.35
CA ILE A 48 10.58 -1.09 3.53
C ILE A 48 10.42 -1.84 2.24
N THR A 49 10.69 -3.14 2.22
CA THR A 49 10.67 -3.91 0.98
C THR A 49 9.65 -5.04 1.00
N VAL A 50 9.10 -5.31 -0.17
CA VAL A 50 8.24 -6.45 -0.48
C VAL A 50 8.87 -7.29 -1.58
N ASP A 51 8.63 -8.59 -1.54
CA ASP A 51 9.12 -9.53 -2.53
C ASP A 51 8.16 -9.63 -3.72
N PHE A 52 8.66 -9.41 -4.93
CA PHE A 52 7.96 -9.59 -6.19
C PHE A 52 8.65 -10.63 -7.05
N LEU A 53 7.87 -11.37 -7.82
CA LEU A 53 8.35 -12.23 -8.89
C LEU A 53 7.92 -11.58 -10.21
N VAL A 54 8.86 -11.29 -11.11
CA VAL A 54 8.56 -10.57 -12.36
C VAL A 54 9.09 -11.35 -13.56
N GLY A 55 8.33 -11.31 -14.63
CA GLY A 55 8.66 -11.97 -15.89
C GLY A 55 8.19 -13.42 -15.97
N SER A 56 8.26 -14.00 -17.17
CA SER A 56 7.87 -15.39 -17.44
C SER A 56 8.71 -16.42 -16.68
N ASN A 57 9.90 -16.05 -16.24
CA ASN A 57 10.83 -16.87 -15.47
C ASN A 57 10.86 -16.52 -13.97
N GLU A 58 9.92 -15.71 -13.49
CA GLU A 58 9.70 -15.38 -12.08
C GLU A 58 10.96 -14.88 -11.37
N GLN A 59 11.62 -13.86 -11.93
CA GLN A 59 12.78 -13.26 -11.31
C GLN A 59 12.39 -12.60 -9.99
N LYS A 60 13.00 -13.06 -8.88
CA LYS A 60 12.73 -12.49 -7.55
C LYS A 60 13.39 -11.15 -7.39
N LEU A 61 12.58 -10.12 -7.12
CA LEU A 61 12.97 -8.74 -6.95
C LEU A 61 12.48 -8.21 -5.60
N GLU A 62 13.29 -7.39 -4.94
CA GLU A 62 12.87 -6.65 -3.74
C GLU A 62 12.50 -5.22 -4.13
N LEU A 63 11.22 -4.86 -4.00
CA LEU A 63 10.72 -3.51 -4.31
C LEU A 63 10.50 -2.71 -3.03
N ASN A 64 11.01 -1.49 -3.01
CA ASN A 64 10.85 -0.58 -1.88
C ASN A 64 9.50 0.15 -1.95
N LEU A 65 8.75 0.18 -0.84
CA LEU A 65 7.52 0.96 -0.72
C LEU A 65 7.86 2.42 -0.44
N LYS A 66 7.37 3.35 -1.27
CA LYS A 66 7.66 4.79 -1.11
C LYS A 66 6.42 5.66 -1.28
N THR A 67 6.09 6.41 -0.22
CA THR A 67 4.97 7.37 -0.24
C THR A 67 5.23 8.60 -1.10
N GLN A 68 6.48 8.84 -1.49
CA GLN A 68 6.88 10.00 -2.29
C GLN A 68 7.01 9.72 -3.79
N ASN A 69 6.81 8.50 -4.22
CA ASN A 69 6.92 8.11 -5.62
C ASN A 69 5.53 7.86 -6.23
N ALA A 70 5.31 8.35 -7.44
CA ALA A 70 4.05 8.20 -8.15
C ALA A 70 3.94 6.87 -8.91
N SER A 71 5.07 6.33 -9.38
CA SER A 71 5.10 5.17 -10.27
C SER A 71 5.74 3.96 -9.60
N THR A 72 5.29 2.79 -9.99
CA THR A 72 6.06 1.57 -9.80
C THR A 72 7.14 1.50 -10.85
N TYR A 73 8.40 1.31 -10.43
CA TYR A 73 9.50 1.08 -11.35
C TYR A 73 10.42 -0.04 -10.91
N ILE A 74 11.04 -0.70 -11.90
CA ILE A 74 11.93 -1.83 -11.74
C ILE A 74 13.24 -1.52 -12.45
N LEU A 75 14.38 -1.83 -11.82
CA LEU A 75 15.69 -1.62 -12.40
C LEU A 75 15.98 -2.66 -13.47
N SER A 76 16.24 -2.21 -14.69
CA SER A 76 16.74 -3.08 -15.77
C SER A 76 18.18 -3.52 -15.50
N ALA A 77 18.56 -4.69 -15.98
CA ALA A 77 19.92 -5.19 -15.92
C ALA A 77 20.97 -4.24 -16.57
N ILE A 78 20.55 -3.41 -17.50
CA ILE A 78 21.42 -2.42 -18.14
C ILE A 78 21.59 -1.11 -17.34
N CYS A 79 20.83 -0.91 -16.26
CA CYS A 79 20.96 0.26 -15.39
C CYS A 79 22.34 0.23 -14.70
N PRO A 80 23.24 1.20 -14.93
CA PRO A 80 24.59 1.14 -14.36
C PRO A 80 24.63 1.44 -12.87
N GLU A 81 23.67 2.23 -12.38
CA GLU A 81 23.59 2.59 -10.98
C GLU A 81 23.07 1.42 -10.13
N ASN A 82 23.34 1.46 -8.83
CA ASN A 82 22.90 0.44 -7.87
C ASN A 82 23.48 -0.96 -8.14
N GLU A 83 24.79 -1.07 -8.08
CA GLU A 83 25.55 -2.29 -8.42
C GLU A 83 25.20 -3.50 -7.54
N TYR A 84 24.79 -3.27 -6.29
CA TYR A 84 24.48 -4.33 -5.32
C TYR A 84 23.04 -4.85 -5.41
N ALA A 85 22.16 -4.18 -6.17
CA ALA A 85 20.78 -4.61 -6.32
C ALA A 85 20.66 -5.78 -7.30
N VAL A 86 19.72 -6.69 -7.00
CA VAL A 86 19.25 -7.65 -7.99
C VAL A 86 18.43 -6.88 -9.02
N LYS A 87 18.81 -6.92 -10.29
CA LYS A 87 18.15 -6.21 -11.38
C LYS A 87 17.36 -7.17 -12.25
N PHE A 88 16.28 -6.67 -12.81
CA PHE A 88 15.47 -7.44 -13.74
C PHE A 88 16.21 -7.63 -15.06
N ASN A 89 16.41 -8.88 -15.45
CA ASN A 89 17.00 -9.23 -16.73
C ASN A 89 15.88 -9.35 -17.78
N ASP A 90 15.66 -8.28 -18.50
CA ASP A 90 14.64 -8.12 -19.55
C ASP A 90 14.78 -9.17 -20.67
N ASN A 91 15.99 -9.56 -21.03
CA ASN A 91 16.24 -10.58 -22.05
C ASN A 91 15.82 -12.01 -21.63
N LYS A 92 15.56 -12.25 -20.34
CA LYS A 92 15.12 -13.56 -19.84
C LYS A 92 13.60 -13.70 -19.75
N SER A 93 12.84 -12.61 -19.91
CA SER A 93 11.38 -12.70 -19.92
C SER A 93 10.86 -12.78 -21.36
N THR A 94 10.08 -13.82 -21.63
CA THR A 94 9.42 -14.01 -22.93
C THR A 94 8.05 -13.34 -23.00
N THR A 95 7.59 -12.77 -21.89
CA THR A 95 6.29 -12.08 -21.77
C THR A 95 6.44 -10.56 -21.60
N LEU A 96 7.69 -10.06 -21.58
CA LEU A 96 7.95 -8.62 -21.50
C LEU A 96 7.53 -7.94 -22.80
N GLU A 97 6.70 -6.92 -22.65
CA GLU A 97 6.28 -6.03 -23.72
C GLU A 97 6.73 -4.60 -23.40
N ILE A 98 7.41 -3.93 -24.31
CA ILE A 98 7.76 -2.53 -24.19
C ILE A 98 6.68 -1.70 -24.90
N LEU A 99 5.96 -0.92 -24.10
CA LEU A 99 4.83 -0.10 -24.59
C LEU A 99 5.29 1.26 -25.12
N ASP A 100 6.36 1.84 -24.51
CA ASP A 100 6.94 3.12 -24.93
C ASP A 100 8.42 3.19 -24.52
N GLU A 101 9.31 3.51 -25.45
CA GLU A 101 10.75 3.42 -25.24
C GLU A 101 11.42 4.68 -24.66
N ASN A 102 10.77 5.84 -24.67
CA ASN A 102 11.47 7.12 -24.46
C ASN A 102 10.81 8.06 -23.45
N ARG A 103 10.51 7.59 -22.25
CA ARG A 103 9.99 8.50 -21.21
C ARG A 103 11.11 9.00 -20.27
N ARG A 104 11.19 10.32 -20.13
CA ARG A 104 12.04 11.00 -19.15
C ARG A 104 11.15 11.54 -18.05
N TYR A 105 11.42 11.18 -16.79
CA TYR A 105 10.64 11.64 -15.64
C TYR A 105 11.57 12.14 -14.53
N TYR A 106 11.57 13.45 -14.31
CA TYR A 106 12.43 14.11 -13.32
C TYR A 106 11.96 13.97 -11.86
N MET A 107 10.74 13.48 -11.61
CA MET A 107 10.16 13.44 -10.27
C MET A 107 10.06 12.02 -9.66
N HIS A 108 10.63 11.01 -10.29
CA HIS A 108 10.38 9.61 -9.90
C HIS A 108 11.64 8.85 -9.47
N GLY A 109 12.80 9.52 -9.36
CA GLY A 109 14.06 8.90 -8.95
C GLY A 109 14.81 8.21 -10.10
N PHE A 110 14.33 8.31 -11.34
CA PHE A 110 15.02 7.85 -12.55
C PHE A 110 14.98 8.90 -13.66
N SER A 111 16.04 8.98 -14.45
CA SER A 111 16.13 9.89 -15.60
C SER A 111 15.71 9.27 -16.91
N HIS A 112 15.86 7.94 -17.04
CA HIS A 112 15.45 7.22 -18.24
C HIS A 112 14.75 5.93 -17.83
N ALA A 113 13.58 5.70 -18.41
CA ALA A 113 12.85 4.46 -18.25
C ALA A 113 12.02 4.16 -19.51
N LYS A 114 11.72 2.87 -19.72
CA LYS A 114 10.76 2.39 -20.70
C LYS A 114 9.45 2.08 -19.99
N HIS A 115 8.33 2.39 -20.60
CA HIS A 115 7.04 1.90 -20.12
C HIS A 115 6.90 0.44 -20.55
N ALA A 116 6.72 -0.45 -19.61
CA ALA A 116 6.74 -1.89 -19.83
C ALA A 116 5.54 -2.58 -19.19
N ASN A 117 5.24 -3.74 -19.73
CA ASN A 117 4.23 -4.67 -19.27
C ASN A 117 4.82 -6.08 -19.19
N ASP A 118 4.57 -6.81 -18.10
CA ASP A 118 4.99 -8.19 -17.94
C ASP A 118 4.08 -8.94 -16.98
N LYS A 119 4.28 -10.24 -16.82
CA LYS A 119 3.69 -11.00 -15.71
C LYS A 119 4.41 -10.64 -14.43
N ALA A 120 3.64 -10.50 -13.35
CA ALA A 120 4.18 -10.37 -12.01
C ALA A 120 3.44 -11.29 -11.04
N SER A 121 4.06 -11.61 -9.92
CA SER A 121 3.41 -12.32 -8.84
C SER A 121 3.87 -11.76 -7.50
N ILE A 122 2.97 -11.81 -6.52
CA ILE A 122 3.21 -11.35 -5.16
C ILE A 122 3.03 -12.51 -4.20
N LEU A 123 3.91 -12.61 -3.21
CA LEU A 123 3.77 -13.55 -2.12
C LEU A 123 2.92 -12.90 -1.01
N LEU A 124 1.79 -13.52 -0.68
CA LEU A 124 0.88 -13.09 0.37
C LEU A 124 1.25 -13.73 1.72
N LYS A 125 0.66 -13.23 2.81
CA LYS A 125 0.94 -13.65 4.20
C LYS A 125 0.90 -15.17 4.40
N ASP A 126 0.01 -15.89 3.74
CA ASP A 126 -0.17 -17.33 3.91
C ASP A 126 0.67 -18.16 2.91
N ASN A 127 1.75 -17.59 2.39
CA ASN A 127 2.56 -18.17 1.29
C ASN A 127 1.77 -18.43 0.01
N LYS A 128 0.58 -17.88 -0.09
CA LYS A 128 -0.18 -17.87 -1.34
C LYS A 128 0.51 -16.97 -2.34
N LYS A 129 0.51 -17.39 -3.59
CA LYS A 129 1.02 -16.59 -4.70
C LYS A 129 -0.17 -15.97 -5.43
N LEU A 130 -0.17 -14.65 -5.56
CA LEU A 130 -1.10 -13.91 -6.39
C LEU A 130 -0.43 -13.60 -7.72
N ASP A 131 -0.93 -14.16 -8.80
CA ASP A 131 -0.44 -13.87 -10.16
C ASP A 131 -1.17 -12.67 -10.74
N ILE A 132 -0.40 -11.74 -11.30
CA ILE A 132 -0.87 -10.51 -11.93
C ILE A 132 -0.44 -10.55 -13.39
N ASN A 133 -1.38 -10.79 -14.29
CA ASN A 133 -1.14 -10.66 -15.72
C ASN A 133 -1.13 -9.18 -16.11
N ASP A 134 -0.37 -8.82 -17.14
CA ASP A 134 -0.29 -7.46 -17.66
C ASP A 134 0.01 -6.41 -16.59
N PHE A 135 1.02 -6.69 -15.77
CA PHE A 135 1.50 -5.77 -14.74
C PHE A 135 2.34 -4.67 -15.39
N ARG A 136 1.89 -3.42 -15.29
CA ARG A 136 2.55 -2.27 -15.87
C ARG A 136 3.52 -1.60 -14.90
N PHE A 137 4.70 -1.27 -15.39
CA PHE A 137 5.74 -0.61 -14.60
C PHE A 137 6.67 0.20 -15.51
N MET A 138 7.46 1.06 -14.89
CA MET A 138 8.55 1.75 -15.56
C MET A 138 9.81 0.90 -15.43
N LEU A 139 10.36 0.41 -16.53
CA LEU A 139 11.63 -0.30 -16.58
C LEU A 139 12.76 0.73 -16.64
N ALA A 140 13.34 1.04 -15.46
CA ALA A 140 14.35 2.08 -15.31
C ALA A 140 15.71 1.62 -15.85
N THR A 141 16.24 2.38 -16.80
CA THR A 141 17.57 2.13 -17.42
C THR A 141 18.63 3.08 -16.92
N LYS A 142 18.24 4.17 -16.24
CA LYS A 142 19.14 5.12 -15.59
C LYS A 142 18.45 5.80 -14.41
N LEU A 143 19.12 5.87 -13.25
CA LEU A 143 18.66 6.61 -12.08
C LEU A 143 19.17 8.06 -12.09
N ASP A 144 18.41 8.99 -11.50
CA ASP A 144 18.84 10.39 -11.33
C ASP A 144 19.84 10.55 -10.20
N TYR A 145 19.62 9.80 -9.11
CA TYR A 145 20.46 9.81 -7.92
C TYR A 145 20.61 8.40 -7.39
N ASN A 146 21.76 8.07 -6.85
CA ASN A 146 22.03 6.78 -6.19
C ASN A 146 21.38 6.75 -4.78
N THR A 147 20.08 7.08 -4.71
CA THR A 147 19.32 7.18 -3.45
C THR A 147 18.79 5.86 -2.96
N MET A 148 18.91 4.81 -3.77
CA MET A 148 18.34 3.50 -3.47
C MET A 148 19.44 2.44 -3.49
N LYS A 149 20.13 2.33 -2.38
CA LYS A 149 21.10 1.24 -2.21
C LYS A 149 20.35 -0.10 -2.14
N ASP A 150 20.75 -1.03 -2.97
CA ASP A 150 20.47 -2.46 -2.85
C ASP A 150 19.00 -2.93 -3.08
N VAL A 151 18.09 -2.12 -3.61
CA VAL A 151 16.73 -2.54 -3.99
C VAL A 151 16.55 -2.63 -5.49
N SER A 152 15.72 -3.57 -5.92
CA SER A 152 15.46 -3.86 -7.34
C SER A 152 14.52 -2.85 -8.01
N GLY A 153 13.87 -1.99 -7.24
CA GLY A 153 12.92 -1.01 -7.72
C GLY A 153 12.06 -0.43 -6.61
N VAL A 154 10.98 0.22 -6.99
CA VAL A 154 10.06 0.93 -6.09
C VAL A 154 8.61 0.64 -6.45
N ILE A 155 7.76 0.50 -5.45
CA ILE A 155 6.32 0.66 -5.55
C ILE A 155 5.98 2.07 -5.09
N GLY A 156 5.50 2.90 -6.00
CA GLY A 156 5.06 4.25 -5.69
C GLY A 156 3.69 4.27 -5.04
N LEU A 157 3.59 4.97 -3.90
CA LEU A 157 2.39 5.05 -3.06
C LEU A 157 1.91 6.48 -2.83
N ILE A 158 2.36 7.43 -3.65
CA ILE A 158 1.94 8.84 -3.55
C ILE A 158 0.44 8.99 -3.82
N LEU A 159 -0.14 10.04 -3.26
CA LEU A 159 -1.51 10.46 -3.61
C LEU A 159 -1.49 11.07 -5.03
N ILE A 160 -1.91 10.30 -6.03
CA ILE A 160 -1.82 10.71 -7.43
C ILE A 160 -2.84 11.80 -7.74
N ASN A 161 -2.37 12.86 -8.38
CA ASN A 161 -3.20 13.86 -9.05
C ASN A 161 -3.80 13.29 -10.34
N GLU A 162 -4.99 13.76 -10.76
CA GLU A 162 -5.69 13.32 -11.99
C GLU A 162 -4.88 13.56 -13.28
N TYR A 163 -3.94 14.50 -13.25
CA TYR A 163 -3.08 14.85 -14.39
C TYR A 163 -1.79 14.03 -14.49
N ASP A 164 -1.56 13.06 -13.60
CA ASP A 164 -0.35 12.26 -13.65
C ASP A 164 -0.36 11.29 -14.84
N VAL A 165 0.63 11.45 -15.70
CA VAL A 165 0.84 10.59 -16.89
C VAL A 165 1.27 9.16 -16.53
N THR A 166 1.58 8.89 -15.26
CA THR A 166 2.04 7.58 -14.78
C THR A 166 0.96 6.76 -14.10
N LYS A 167 -0.31 7.17 -14.24
CA LYS A 167 -1.46 6.50 -13.60
C LYS A 167 -1.54 5.00 -13.84
N ASP A 168 -1.13 4.54 -15.00
CA ASP A 168 -1.18 3.15 -15.40
C ASP A 168 -0.06 2.29 -14.80
N THR A 169 0.97 2.90 -14.19
CA THR A 169 2.03 2.21 -13.44
C THR A 169 1.84 2.29 -11.92
N ASP A 170 0.74 2.87 -11.44
CA ASP A 170 0.37 2.87 -10.03
C ASP A 170 -0.08 1.48 -9.60
N PHE A 171 0.63 0.90 -8.64
CA PHE A 171 0.36 -0.45 -8.15
C PHE A 171 -1.07 -0.60 -7.58
N ILE A 172 -1.47 0.29 -6.67
CA ILE A 172 -2.78 0.20 -6.00
C ILE A 172 -3.92 0.29 -7.02
N ARG A 173 -3.81 1.25 -7.94
CA ARG A 173 -4.78 1.43 -9.03
C ARG A 173 -4.88 0.20 -9.93
N GLN A 174 -3.74 -0.41 -10.28
CA GLN A 174 -3.76 -1.64 -11.08
C GLN A 174 -4.48 -2.77 -10.36
N MET A 175 -4.29 -2.93 -9.04
CA MET A 175 -5.00 -3.95 -8.27
C MET A 175 -6.51 -3.75 -8.32
N LYS A 176 -6.98 -2.51 -8.22
CA LYS A 176 -8.40 -2.18 -8.37
C LYS A 176 -8.91 -2.37 -9.80
N GLN A 177 -8.18 -1.89 -10.82
CA GLN A 177 -8.58 -2.03 -12.22
C GLN A 177 -8.66 -3.50 -12.68
N LYS A 178 -7.87 -4.37 -12.07
CA LYS A 178 -7.88 -5.82 -12.31
C LYS A 178 -8.88 -6.55 -11.41
N GLU A 179 -9.69 -5.79 -10.66
CA GLU A 179 -10.72 -6.32 -9.76
C GLU A 179 -10.18 -7.28 -8.68
N ILE A 180 -8.87 -7.15 -8.36
CA ILE A 180 -8.23 -7.90 -7.28
C ILE A 180 -8.65 -7.33 -5.93
N VAL A 181 -8.80 -5.99 -5.83
CA VAL A 181 -9.30 -5.27 -4.66
C VAL A 181 -10.43 -4.32 -5.06
N ASN A 182 -11.30 -3.94 -4.11
CA ASN A 182 -12.45 -3.05 -4.38
C ASN A 182 -12.08 -1.57 -4.38
N SER A 183 -11.08 -1.17 -3.61
CA SER A 183 -10.73 0.23 -3.38
C SER A 183 -9.25 0.53 -3.61
N GLU A 184 -8.92 1.79 -3.92
CA GLU A 184 -7.54 2.27 -4.00
C GLU A 184 -7.04 2.70 -2.60
N MET A 185 -7.24 1.85 -1.60
CA MET A 185 -6.81 2.11 -0.24
C MET A 185 -5.70 1.16 0.19
N PHE A 186 -4.80 1.66 1.02
CA PHE A 186 -3.71 0.86 1.56
C PHE A 186 -3.31 1.32 2.97
N MET A 187 -2.58 0.45 3.67
CA MET A 187 -2.01 0.71 4.98
C MET A 187 -0.70 -0.07 5.14
N LEU A 188 0.23 0.48 5.89
CA LEU A 188 1.39 -0.26 6.41
C LEU A 188 1.15 -0.58 7.88
N ASP A 189 0.77 -1.81 8.15
CA ASP A 189 0.53 -2.32 9.50
C ASP A 189 1.84 -2.90 10.05
N TYR A 190 2.57 -2.10 10.82
CA TYR A 190 3.78 -2.53 11.49
C TYR A 190 3.46 -3.45 12.66
N LYS A 191 4.10 -4.61 12.72
CA LYS A 191 4.13 -5.47 13.91
C LYS A 191 5.19 -5.02 14.89
N ASP A 192 6.30 -4.57 14.34
CA ASP A 192 7.47 -4.06 15.04
C ASP A 192 8.23 -3.10 14.12
N LEU A 193 9.40 -2.62 14.54
CA LEU A 193 10.24 -1.72 13.75
C LEU A 193 10.75 -2.36 12.43
N TYR A 194 10.69 -3.67 12.30
CA TYR A 194 11.39 -4.43 11.24
C TYR A 194 10.46 -5.12 10.26
N ASN A 195 9.26 -5.48 10.70
CA ASN A 195 8.33 -6.30 9.94
C ASN A 195 6.91 -5.78 10.03
N GLY A 196 6.11 -6.13 9.05
CA GLY A 196 4.69 -5.83 9.04
C GLY A 196 3.98 -6.36 7.82
N ILE A 197 2.79 -5.84 7.60
CA ILE A 197 1.92 -6.17 6.48
C ILE A 197 1.62 -4.91 5.68
N PHE A 198 1.93 -4.92 4.41
CA PHE A 198 1.41 -3.97 3.45
C PHE A 198 0.03 -4.47 3.04
N TYR A 199 -0.97 -3.81 3.57
CA TYR A 199 -2.36 -4.10 3.32
C TYR A 199 -2.88 -3.26 2.17
N VAL A 200 -3.65 -3.86 1.25
CA VAL A 200 -4.36 -3.17 0.17
C VAL A 200 -5.77 -3.71 0.08
N GLY A 201 -6.75 -2.83 0.12
CA GLY A 201 -8.18 -3.22 0.08
C GLY A 201 -9.06 -2.29 0.90
N ASP A 202 -10.14 -2.84 1.47
CA ASP A 202 -11.17 -2.09 2.17
C ASP A 202 -10.77 -1.77 3.63
N TYR A 203 -11.53 -0.90 4.32
CA TYR A 203 -11.31 -0.60 5.74
C TYR A 203 -11.49 -1.82 6.62
N TYR A 204 -10.78 -1.91 7.74
CA TYR A 204 -10.82 -3.06 8.64
C TYR A 204 -12.22 -3.41 9.15
N HIS A 205 -13.07 -2.44 9.41
CA HIS A 205 -14.44 -2.70 9.87
C HIS A 205 -15.32 -3.42 8.84
N GLU A 206 -14.88 -3.55 7.59
CA GLU A 206 -15.62 -4.32 6.57
C GLU A 206 -15.36 -5.85 6.69
N TYR A 207 -14.31 -6.27 7.41
CA TYR A 207 -13.95 -7.68 7.51
C TYR A 207 -13.39 -8.11 8.89
N ASN A 208 -13.25 -7.18 9.82
CA ASN A 208 -12.79 -7.45 11.18
C ASN A 208 -13.71 -6.76 12.18
N GLU A 209 -14.47 -7.56 12.94
CA GLU A 209 -15.47 -7.11 13.92
C GLU A 209 -14.87 -6.36 15.12
N ASP A 210 -13.55 -6.47 15.35
CA ASP A 210 -12.85 -5.71 16.38
C ASP A 210 -12.82 -4.20 16.08
N TYR A 211 -13.13 -3.80 14.85
CA TYR A 211 -13.13 -2.42 14.40
C TYR A 211 -14.54 -1.94 14.08
N ASN A 212 -14.95 -0.83 14.69
CA ASN A 212 -16.25 -0.23 14.44
C ASN A 212 -16.13 0.93 13.45
N LYS A 213 -17.00 0.96 12.46
CA LYS A 213 -17.09 2.05 11.48
C LYS A 213 -17.26 3.43 12.13
N ASN A 214 -17.99 3.49 13.25
CA ASN A 214 -18.24 4.74 13.96
C ASN A 214 -16.99 5.30 14.67
N ASP A 215 -15.98 4.47 14.90
CA ASP A 215 -14.71 4.87 15.50
C ASP A 215 -13.70 5.32 14.43
N LEU A 216 -14.04 5.19 13.13
CA LEU A 216 -13.22 5.62 12.02
C LEU A 216 -13.24 7.14 11.89
N ILE A 217 -12.10 7.75 12.11
CA ILE A 217 -11.86 9.17 11.86
C ILE A 217 -11.23 9.30 10.47
N LYS A 218 -11.74 10.21 9.65
CA LYS A 218 -11.20 10.55 8.34
C LYS A 218 -10.87 12.03 8.26
N ILE A 219 -9.72 12.33 7.72
CA ILE A 219 -9.28 13.70 7.41
C ILE A 219 -8.87 13.79 5.95
N ASN A 220 -9.03 14.95 5.33
CA ASN A 220 -8.58 15.15 3.97
C ASN A 220 -7.06 15.07 3.87
N ALA A 221 -6.57 14.37 2.86
CA ALA A 221 -5.14 14.28 2.58
C ALA A 221 -4.70 15.38 1.61
N GLY A 222 -3.53 15.95 1.89
CA GLY A 222 -2.85 16.87 1.00
C GLY A 222 -3.34 18.31 1.05
N ARG A 223 -2.52 19.20 0.48
CA ARG A 223 -2.84 20.61 0.32
C ARG A 223 -3.81 20.77 -0.85
N LYS A 224 -4.91 21.47 -0.65
CA LYS A 224 -5.82 21.82 -1.74
C LYS A 224 -5.01 22.32 -2.96
N ASN A 225 -4.89 21.46 -3.99
CA ASN A 225 -4.36 21.76 -5.32
C ASN A 225 -2.85 22.00 -5.50
N LYS A 226 -1.94 21.63 -4.59
CA LYS A 226 -0.52 21.94 -4.80
C LYS A 226 0.43 20.77 -4.91
N TYR A 227 0.31 19.74 -4.03
CA TYR A 227 1.26 18.63 -4.01
C TYR A 227 0.54 17.28 -3.84
N PRO A 228 0.98 16.24 -4.50
CA PRO A 228 0.35 14.92 -4.46
C PRO A 228 0.81 14.08 -3.25
N TYR A 229 1.24 14.72 -2.16
CA TYR A 229 1.75 14.05 -0.98
C TYR A 229 0.66 13.74 0.04
N TRP A 230 0.88 12.70 0.84
CA TRP A 230 0.08 12.41 2.01
C TRP A 230 0.44 13.38 3.13
N GLU A 231 -0.35 14.42 3.29
CA GLU A 231 -0.12 15.49 4.26
C GLU A 231 -1.36 15.68 5.14
N ILE A 232 -1.12 15.97 6.42
CA ILE A 232 -2.13 16.33 7.41
C ILE A 232 -1.97 17.83 7.69
N GLU A 233 -3.04 18.61 7.59
CA GLU A 233 -3.03 19.99 8.03
C GLU A 233 -3.20 20.07 9.54
N VAL A 234 -2.25 20.74 10.22
CA VAL A 234 -2.18 20.86 11.68
C VAL A 234 -2.19 22.33 12.06
N ASN A 235 -3.10 22.70 12.95
CA ASN A 235 -3.24 24.07 13.43
C ASN A 235 -2.60 24.30 14.82
N LYS A 236 -2.37 23.23 15.58
CA LYS A 236 -1.85 23.32 16.94
C LYS A 236 -1.00 22.10 17.30
N ILE A 237 0.08 22.34 18.02
CA ILE A 237 0.95 21.32 18.60
C ILE A 237 1.10 21.60 20.08
N ILE A 238 0.96 20.58 20.92
CA ILE A 238 1.19 20.67 22.36
C ILE A 238 2.34 19.74 22.76
N SER A 239 3.29 20.28 23.52
CA SER A 239 4.37 19.52 24.13
C SER A 239 4.56 19.97 25.56
N GLY A 240 4.25 19.10 26.52
CA GLY A 240 4.14 19.47 27.94
C GLY A 240 3.08 20.54 28.16
N ASN A 241 3.46 21.64 28.83
CA ASN A 241 2.56 22.76 29.10
C ASN A 241 2.56 23.84 28.02
N LYS A 242 3.31 23.64 26.92
CA LYS A 242 3.41 24.61 25.85
C LYS A 242 2.49 24.25 24.69
N GLU A 243 1.64 25.20 24.36
CA GLU A 243 0.87 25.21 23.13
C GLU A 243 1.64 26.03 22.08
N ILE A 244 1.82 25.46 20.90
CA ILE A 244 2.42 26.11 19.75
C ILE A 244 1.35 26.11 18.66
N GLN A 245 0.88 27.30 18.29
CA GLN A 245 -0.05 27.44 17.19
C GLN A 245 0.72 27.47 15.88
N TYR A 246 0.46 26.50 15.03
CA TYR A 246 1.05 26.40 13.70
C TYR A 246 -0.04 26.07 12.69
N ASN A 247 -0.14 26.86 11.64
CA ASN A 247 -0.79 26.42 10.43
C ASN A 247 0.30 25.75 9.56
N THR A 248 0.54 24.48 9.77
CA THR A 248 1.58 23.72 9.06
C THR A 248 1.02 22.44 8.50
N TYR A 249 1.81 21.83 7.63
CA TYR A 249 1.51 20.51 7.08
C TYR A 249 2.51 19.49 7.59
N MET A 250 1.99 18.31 7.92
CA MET A 250 2.79 17.16 8.30
C MET A 250 2.76 16.15 7.18
N THR A 251 3.91 15.88 6.56
CA THR A 251 4.03 14.91 5.49
C THR A 251 4.30 13.52 6.07
N LEU A 252 3.55 12.52 5.60
CA LEU A 252 3.71 11.13 6.03
C LEU A 252 4.80 10.43 5.23
N TYR A 253 5.80 9.88 5.94
CA TYR A 253 6.92 9.11 5.40
C TYR A 253 7.03 7.77 6.09
N TYR A 254 6.47 6.72 5.53
CA TYR A 254 6.54 5.38 6.11
C TYR A 254 7.97 4.86 6.28
N GLU A 255 8.83 5.23 5.35
CA GLU A 255 10.20 4.75 5.31
C GLU A 255 11.12 5.35 6.37
N LEU A 256 10.71 6.43 7.04
CA LEU A 256 11.53 7.06 8.08
C LEU A 256 11.28 6.44 9.44
N GLY A 257 12.32 5.97 10.11
CA GLY A 257 12.27 5.53 11.51
C GLY A 257 12.21 6.67 12.52
N ILE A 258 12.04 7.93 12.07
CA ILE A 258 12.17 9.14 12.87
C ILE A 258 11.04 10.13 12.58
N ILE A 259 11.00 11.20 13.35
CA ILE A 259 10.19 12.40 13.11
C ILE A 259 11.11 13.57 12.81
N GLY A 260 10.92 14.25 11.69
CA GLY A 260 11.59 15.53 11.39
C GLY A 260 10.77 16.68 11.90
N ALA A 261 11.37 17.57 12.67
CA ALA A 261 10.71 18.75 13.24
C ALA A 261 11.36 20.06 12.84
N PRO A 262 10.62 21.19 12.78
CA PRO A 262 11.17 22.53 12.63
C PRO A 262 12.17 22.86 13.73
N ILE A 263 13.13 23.74 13.42
CA ILE A 263 14.19 24.14 14.36
C ILE A 263 13.64 24.73 15.66
N GLU A 264 12.54 25.47 15.58
CA GLU A 264 11.93 26.10 16.73
C GLU A 264 11.40 25.09 17.75
N TYR A 265 10.74 24.03 17.26
CA TYR A 265 10.29 22.95 18.11
C TYR A 265 11.47 22.15 18.70
N TYR A 266 12.45 21.83 17.87
CA TYR A 266 13.65 21.11 18.31
C TYR A 266 14.40 21.88 19.41
N ASN A 267 14.62 23.17 19.23
CA ASN A 267 15.27 24.04 20.21
C ASN A 267 14.43 24.20 21.50
N TYR A 268 13.11 24.31 21.34
CA TYR A 268 12.22 24.34 22.52
C TYR A 268 12.36 23.05 23.35
N THR A 269 12.28 21.91 22.71
CA THR A 269 12.40 20.60 23.36
C THR A 269 13.76 20.44 24.04
N LYS A 270 14.84 20.78 23.33
CA LYS A 270 16.21 20.77 23.82
C LYS A 270 16.37 21.62 25.08
N ASN A 271 15.87 22.83 25.08
CA ASN A 271 16.07 23.80 26.17
C ASN A 271 15.17 23.56 27.38
N ASN A 272 14.01 22.94 27.20
CA ASN A 272 13.03 22.78 28.30
C ASN A 272 13.01 21.36 28.88
N PHE A 273 13.35 20.33 28.07
CA PHE A 273 13.24 18.94 28.54
C PHE A 273 14.61 18.25 28.64
N PHE A 274 15.61 18.67 27.89
CA PHE A 274 16.94 18.05 27.92
C PHE A 274 18.03 18.89 28.61
N LYS A 275 17.80 20.19 28.84
CA LYS A 275 18.84 21.09 29.36
C LYS A 275 19.49 20.58 30.64
N GLU A 276 18.69 20.19 31.64
CA GLU A 276 19.21 19.68 32.91
C GLU A 276 20.06 18.41 32.73
N TYR A 277 19.65 17.54 31.80
CA TYR A 277 20.38 16.31 31.49
C TYR A 277 21.66 16.56 30.70
N PHE A 278 21.72 17.61 29.88
CA PHE A 278 22.96 18.06 29.26
C PHE A 278 23.94 18.60 30.29
N ASP A 279 23.46 19.46 31.18
CA ASP A 279 24.27 20.07 32.24
C ASP A 279 24.90 18.99 33.17
N LYS A 280 24.22 17.85 33.33
CA LYS A 280 24.67 16.68 34.11
C LYS A 280 25.50 15.66 33.28
N GLY A 281 25.66 15.85 31.98
CA GLY A 281 26.33 14.89 31.10
C GLY A 281 25.58 13.57 30.88
N ILE A 282 24.29 13.52 31.20
CA ILE A 282 23.42 12.35 31.01
C ILE A 282 23.00 12.24 29.56
N CYS A 283 22.70 13.37 28.91
CA CYS A 283 22.38 13.45 27.50
C CYS A 283 23.44 14.24 26.73
N GLU A 284 23.57 13.99 25.46
CA GLU A 284 24.42 14.73 24.52
C GLU A 284 23.66 15.01 23.22
N GLU A 285 23.89 16.18 22.63
CA GLU A 285 23.46 16.48 21.27
C GLU A 285 24.54 16.06 20.30
N LYS A 286 24.17 15.29 19.28
CA LYS A 286 25.05 14.84 18.22
C LYS A 286 24.65 15.47 16.90
N PHE A 287 25.65 15.63 16.03
CA PHE A 287 25.47 16.14 14.69
C PHE A 287 25.95 15.10 13.67
N ASN A 288 25.05 14.67 12.78
CA ASN A 288 25.44 13.81 11.67
C ASN A 288 25.68 14.64 10.42
N ARG A 289 26.82 14.37 9.76
CA ARG A 289 27.23 15.00 8.50
C ARG A 289 27.12 14.06 7.31
N GLU A 290 26.82 12.79 7.54
CA GLU A 290 26.83 11.81 6.48
C GLU A 290 25.58 11.92 5.61
N THR A 291 25.75 11.58 4.34
CA THR A 291 24.77 11.75 3.28
C THR A 291 23.68 10.68 3.31
N ALA A 292 22.77 10.75 4.28
CA ALA A 292 21.50 10.05 4.12
C ALA A 292 20.71 10.72 2.98
N ALA A 293 20.10 9.91 2.14
CA ALA A 293 19.52 10.37 0.88
C ALA A 293 18.48 11.49 1.03
N LEU A 294 17.74 11.52 2.12
CA LEU A 294 16.71 12.52 2.38
C LEU A 294 17.22 13.67 3.26
N PHE A 295 18.04 13.36 4.28
CA PHE A 295 18.60 14.35 5.21
C PHE A 295 20.12 14.25 5.23
N GLN A 296 20.78 15.16 4.55
CA GLN A 296 22.23 15.17 4.47
C GLN A 296 22.90 15.59 5.79
N ARG A 297 22.21 16.37 6.61
CA ARG A 297 22.71 16.89 7.89
C ARG A 297 21.54 16.99 8.87
N TYR A 298 21.76 16.53 10.09
CA TYR A 298 20.73 16.65 11.14
C TYR A 298 21.34 16.60 12.53
N ASN A 299 20.65 17.26 13.48
CA ASN A 299 20.94 17.15 14.89
C ASN A 299 20.00 16.14 15.54
N TYR A 300 20.51 15.39 16.50
CA TYR A 300 19.75 14.44 17.31
C TYR A 300 20.29 14.35 18.73
N ILE A 301 19.48 13.83 19.68
CA ILE A 301 19.80 13.75 21.09
C ILE A 301 19.91 12.29 21.51
N VAL A 302 20.95 11.97 22.29
CA VAL A 302 21.19 10.63 22.86
C VAL A 302 21.39 10.76 24.36
N CYS A 303 20.74 9.89 25.15
CA CYS A 303 20.80 9.87 26.59
C CYS A 303 21.26 8.51 27.14
N ASN A 304 21.87 8.50 28.33
CA ASN A 304 22.08 7.26 29.07
C ASN A 304 20.77 6.76 29.64
N LYS A 305 20.38 5.52 29.31
CA LYS A 305 19.12 4.94 29.73
C LYS A 305 18.94 4.90 31.25
N LYS A 306 20.01 4.61 32.00
CA LYS A 306 19.94 4.48 33.47
C LYS A 306 19.62 5.79 34.19
N ASP A 307 20.11 6.91 33.63
CA ASP A 307 20.12 8.20 34.31
C ASP A 307 19.06 9.16 33.77
N PHE A 308 18.50 8.85 32.59
CA PHE A 308 17.44 9.64 31.96
C PHE A 308 16.05 9.08 32.31
N ASN A 309 15.22 9.92 32.92
CA ASN A 309 13.85 9.55 33.23
C ASN A 309 12.93 9.73 32.01
N ARG A 310 12.84 8.70 31.17
CA ARG A 310 12.00 8.70 29.95
C ARG A 310 10.54 8.94 30.28
N GLU A 311 10.02 8.36 31.38
CA GLU A 311 8.60 8.42 31.75
C GLU A 311 8.14 9.84 32.10
N SER A 312 9.08 10.72 32.50
CA SER A 312 8.77 12.14 32.75
C SER A 312 8.76 13.01 31.47
N PHE A 313 9.14 12.44 30.32
CA PHE A 313 9.15 13.19 29.08
C PHE A 313 7.70 13.44 28.60
N PRO A 314 7.37 14.67 28.18
CA PRO A 314 5.99 15.01 27.82
C PRO A 314 5.52 14.33 26.53
N GLU A 315 4.25 14.02 26.50
CA GLU A 315 3.59 13.59 25.28
C GLU A 315 3.57 14.71 24.23
N LEU A 316 3.73 14.34 22.97
CA LEU A 316 3.62 15.23 21.83
C LEU A 316 2.24 15.08 21.19
N LYS A 317 1.46 16.15 21.16
CA LYS A 317 0.09 16.16 20.63
C LYS A 317 -0.03 17.07 19.42
N PHE A 318 -0.71 16.57 18.39
CA PHE A 318 -1.02 17.29 17.16
C PHE A 318 -2.53 17.40 16.99
N PHE A 319 -3.01 18.57 16.61
CA PHE A 319 -4.42 18.82 16.38
C PHE A 319 -4.65 19.13 14.92
N SER A 320 -5.53 18.37 14.29
CA SER A 320 -5.93 18.62 12.91
C SER A 320 -6.75 19.91 12.81
N ALA A 321 -6.54 20.66 11.74
CA ALA A 321 -7.33 21.85 11.45
C ALA A 321 -8.81 21.54 11.13
N GLU A 322 -9.11 20.32 10.66
CA GLU A 322 -10.45 19.98 10.19
C GLU A 322 -11.41 19.52 11.30
N ASN A 323 -10.93 18.76 12.30
CA ASN A 323 -11.81 18.03 13.19
C ASN A 323 -11.44 18.13 14.67
N GLU A 324 -10.50 18.97 15.07
CA GLU A 324 -9.93 19.03 16.43
C GLU A 324 -9.40 17.65 16.93
N ASN A 325 -9.24 16.71 16.01
CA ASN A 325 -8.74 15.38 16.35
C ASN A 325 -7.31 15.46 16.83
N ILE A 326 -7.04 14.73 17.88
CA ILE A 326 -5.74 14.72 18.54
C ILE A 326 -4.97 13.49 18.10
N TYR A 327 -3.80 13.70 17.52
CA TYR A 327 -2.77 12.67 17.42
C TYR A 327 -1.79 12.88 18.55
N SER A 328 -1.54 11.86 19.33
CA SER A 328 -0.58 11.94 20.43
C SER A 328 0.52 10.90 20.27
N LEU A 329 1.72 11.24 20.67
CA LEU A 329 2.86 10.32 20.74
C LEU A 329 3.43 10.37 22.16
N SER A 330 3.26 9.29 22.89
CA SER A 330 3.87 9.10 24.20
C SER A 330 5.36 8.80 24.08
N GLN A 331 6.05 8.85 25.19
CA GLN A 331 7.51 8.68 25.28
C GLN A 331 7.99 7.35 24.71
N GLU A 332 7.18 6.30 24.71
CA GLU A 332 7.53 5.01 24.12
C GLU A 332 7.73 5.08 22.60
N TYR A 333 7.01 5.99 21.90
CA TYR A 333 7.15 6.23 20.46
C TYR A 333 8.16 7.33 20.13
N LEU A 334 8.60 8.11 21.12
CA LEU A 334 9.54 9.21 20.92
C LEU A 334 11.00 8.83 21.14
N PHE A 335 11.27 7.63 21.70
CA PHE A 335 12.62 7.16 21.95
C PHE A 335 12.83 5.75 21.40
N TYR A 336 13.97 5.57 20.75
CA TYR A 336 14.46 4.26 20.35
C TYR A 336 15.56 3.82 21.31
N GLU A 337 15.41 2.62 21.85
CA GLU A 337 16.38 2.03 22.76
C GLU A 337 17.36 1.14 21.99
N PHE A 338 18.65 1.41 22.16
CA PHE A 338 19.72 0.55 21.66
C PHE A 338 20.81 0.40 22.73
N ASP A 339 21.07 -0.82 23.15
CA ASP A 339 21.89 -1.17 24.30
C ASP A 339 21.49 -0.39 25.56
N ASN A 340 22.38 0.45 26.09
CA ASN A 340 22.16 1.28 27.28
C ASN A 340 21.89 2.75 26.94
N LYS A 341 21.54 3.05 25.70
CA LYS A 341 21.24 4.40 25.22
C LYS A 341 19.80 4.54 24.74
N LEU A 342 19.27 5.74 24.91
CA LEU A 342 18.00 6.18 24.37
C LEU A 342 18.25 7.25 23.31
N TYR A 343 17.79 7.00 22.10
CA TYR A 343 17.88 7.90 20.96
C TYR A 343 16.55 8.61 20.80
N PHE A 344 16.56 9.94 20.93
CA PHE A 344 15.36 10.73 20.71
C PHE A 344 15.03 10.77 19.21
N LEU A 345 13.85 10.28 18.86
CA LEU A 345 13.44 10.07 17.45
C LEU A 345 12.99 11.35 16.74
N ILE A 346 12.91 12.48 17.45
CA ILE A 346 12.66 13.77 16.81
C ILE A 346 14.00 14.41 16.48
N ILE A 347 14.25 14.61 15.20
CA ILE A 347 15.46 15.26 14.69
C ILE A 347 15.14 16.62 14.08
N HIS A 348 16.14 17.48 13.97
CA HIS A 348 16.06 18.66 13.12
C HIS A 348 16.91 18.45 11.88
N PRO A 349 16.29 18.30 10.69
CA PRO A 349 17.02 18.21 9.43
C PRO A 349 17.52 19.60 9.01
N LEU A 350 18.83 19.73 8.77
CA LEU A 350 19.44 20.95 8.24
C LEU A 350 19.31 20.95 6.72
N LEU A 351 18.14 21.31 6.22
CA LEU A 351 17.87 21.46 4.80
C LEU A 351 18.38 22.84 4.33
N SER A 352 18.77 22.94 3.07
CA SER A 352 19.23 24.20 2.45
C SER A 352 18.13 25.28 2.37
N ILE A 353 16.88 24.89 2.63
CA ILE A 353 15.71 25.76 2.66
C ILE A 353 15.07 25.57 4.05
N SER A 354 14.78 26.67 4.76
CA SER A 354 14.05 26.63 6.03
C SER A 354 12.63 26.14 5.77
N TYR A 355 12.39 24.86 5.99
CA TYR A 355 11.05 24.32 5.96
C TYR A 355 10.47 24.27 7.36
N ASP A 356 9.34 24.93 7.57
CA ASP A 356 8.50 24.82 8.78
C ASP A 356 7.63 23.55 8.72
N TYR A 357 8.16 22.46 8.11
CA TYR A 357 7.41 21.23 7.90
C TYR A 357 7.82 20.15 8.87
N TRP A 358 6.84 19.33 9.21
CA TRP A 358 7.02 18.10 9.93
C TRP A 358 7.07 16.92 8.96
N PHE A 359 7.93 15.96 9.28
CA PHE A 359 7.99 14.66 8.61
C PHE A 359 7.62 13.59 9.63
N LEU A 360 6.48 12.94 9.44
CA LEU A 360 5.99 11.89 10.36
C LEU A 360 6.39 10.52 9.82
N GLY A 361 7.31 9.88 10.50
CA GLY A 361 7.77 8.55 10.18
C GLY A 361 7.13 7.44 11.03
N LYS A 362 7.79 6.30 11.12
CA LYS A 362 7.33 5.09 11.81
C LYS A 362 6.75 5.30 13.20
N PRO A 363 7.27 6.19 14.08
CA PRO A 363 6.66 6.41 15.38
C PRO A 363 5.16 6.64 15.32
N MET A 364 4.69 7.37 14.29
CA MET A 364 3.27 7.60 14.05
C MET A 364 2.53 6.34 13.62
N PHE A 365 3.13 5.56 12.73
CA PHE A 365 2.52 4.34 12.17
C PHE A 365 2.56 3.14 13.11
N LEU A 366 3.46 3.13 14.09
CA LEU A 366 3.48 2.14 15.16
C LEU A 366 2.31 2.33 16.12
N LYS A 367 1.98 3.60 16.42
CA LYS A 367 0.86 3.92 17.30
C LYS A 367 -0.49 3.84 16.58
N TYR A 368 -0.56 4.36 15.34
CA TYR A 368 -1.81 4.47 14.58
C TYR A 368 -1.79 3.61 13.33
N LYS A 369 -2.86 2.84 13.14
CA LYS A 369 -3.11 2.14 11.88
C LYS A 369 -3.72 3.11 10.89
N LEU A 370 -2.85 3.80 10.12
CA LEU A 370 -3.26 4.83 9.18
C LEU A 370 -3.63 4.23 7.82
N PHE A 371 -4.87 4.38 7.43
CA PHE A 371 -5.38 4.03 6.11
C PHE A 371 -5.24 5.22 5.16
N LEU A 372 -4.63 5.00 4.01
CA LEU A 372 -4.44 5.99 2.97
C LEU A 372 -5.35 5.64 1.79
N ASP A 373 -6.45 6.39 1.68
CA ASP A 373 -7.50 6.17 0.69
C ASP A 373 -7.29 7.13 -0.49
N LYS A 374 -6.81 6.59 -1.62
CA LYS A 374 -6.54 7.36 -2.85
C LYS A 374 -7.81 7.76 -3.57
N ASP A 375 -8.87 6.94 -3.50
CA ASP A 375 -10.17 7.24 -4.11
C ASP A 375 -10.82 8.45 -3.43
N ALA A 376 -10.90 8.42 -2.09
CA ALA A 376 -11.49 9.49 -1.30
C ALA A 376 -10.52 10.65 -1.04
N LYS A 377 -9.22 10.46 -1.28
CA LYS A 377 -8.14 11.41 -0.92
C LYS A 377 -8.16 11.74 0.57
N THR A 378 -8.29 10.71 1.41
CA THR A 378 -8.36 10.86 2.86
C THR A 378 -7.34 9.97 3.57
N ILE A 379 -6.98 10.39 4.78
CA ILE A 379 -6.24 9.60 5.75
C ILE A 379 -7.22 9.19 6.83
N GLY A 380 -7.39 7.90 7.03
CA GLY A 380 -8.30 7.33 8.03
C GLY A 380 -7.54 6.62 9.14
N PHE A 381 -8.08 6.63 10.35
CA PHE A 381 -7.60 5.82 11.47
C PHE A 381 -8.75 5.56 12.43
N TYR A 382 -8.64 4.48 13.21
CA TYR A 382 -9.63 4.19 14.24
C TYR A 382 -9.21 4.81 15.57
N ASN A 383 -10.15 5.48 16.22
CA ASN A 383 -9.98 5.94 17.58
C ASN A 383 -10.12 4.72 18.51
N MET A 384 -9.03 3.98 18.67
CA MET A 384 -8.99 2.89 19.64
C MET A 384 -9.07 3.51 21.03
N LYS A 385 -10.10 3.19 21.78
CA LYS A 385 -10.14 3.52 23.21
C LYS A 385 -8.92 2.87 23.82
N GLU A 386 -8.09 3.66 24.52
CA GLU A 386 -7.02 3.09 25.32
C GLU A 386 -7.68 2.07 26.25
N ASP A 387 -7.38 0.79 26.03
CA ASP A 387 -7.80 -0.25 26.95
C ASP A 387 -7.13 0.07 28.29
N ASP A 388 -7.93 0.44 29.30
CA ASP A 388 -7.52 0.63 30.69
C ASP A 388 -7.05 -0.70 31.35
N ASN A 389 -6.68 -1.69 30.55
CA ASN A 389 -6.35 -3.05 30.98
C ASN A 389 -4.85 -3.32 30.90
N ASN A 390 -4.11 -2.76 31.85
CA ASN A 390 -2.73 -3.21 32.15
C ASN A 390 -2.64 -4.51 32.96
N ASP A 391 -3.76 -5.27 33.17
CA ASP A 391 -3.73 -6.41 34.08
C ASP A 391 -4.15 -7.78 33.50
N ASP A 392 -4.40 -7.95 32.19
CA ASP A 392 -4.98 -9.21 31.68
C ASP A 392 -4.23 -9.90 30.53
N GLU A 393 -2.97 -9.57 30.21
CA GLU A 393 -2.24 -10.28 29.13
C GLU A 393 -1.94 -11.75 29.44
N GLU A 394 -1.93 -12.18 30.71
CA GLU A 394 -1.68 -13.59 31.06
C GLU A 394 -2.89 -14.54 30.96
N LYS A 395 -4.12 -14.02 30.71
CA LYS A 395 -5.34 -14.85 30.67
C LYS A 395 -6.00 -15.02 29.30
N LYS A 396 -5.53 -14.40 28.26
CA LYS A 396 -6.16 -14.49 26.92
C LYS A 396 -5.65 -15.63 26.03
N GLU A 397 -4.54 -16.29 26.36
CA GLU A 397 -4.06 -17.44 25.55
C GLU A 397 -4.88 -18.74 25.69
N GLU A 398 -5.72 -18.88 26.70
CA GLU A 398 -6.48 -20.13 26.91
C GLU A 398 -7.96 -20.11 26.46
N LYS A 399 -8.53 -18.96 26.05
CA LYS A 399 -9.94 -18.87 25.61
C LYS A 399 -10.19 -18.71 24.12
N GLY A 400 -9.16 -18.66 23.29
CA GLY A 400 -9.24 -18.53 21.83
C GLY A 400 -9.45 -19.81 21.04
N LYS A 401 -9.84 -20.93 21.65
CA LYS A 401 -10.13 -22.18 20.96
C LYS A 401 -11.49 -22.74 21.36
N LYS A 402 -12.55 -22.16 20.79
CA LYS A 402 -13.82 -22.82 20.45
C LYS A 402 -14.88 -21.76 20.13
N SER A 403 -15.09 -21.46 18.88
CA SER A 403 -16.38 -20.99 18.38
C SER A 403 -16.50 -21.19 16.88
N ASN A 404 -17.34 -22.12 16.49
CA ASN A 404 -18.30 -22.09 15.39
C ASN A 404 -17.87 -21.90 13.92
N ASN A 405 -16.62 -22.23 13.53
CA ASN A 405 -16.25 -22.14 12.11
C ASN A 405 -16.73 -23.31 11.25
N ASP A 406 -17.30 -24.38 11.83
CA ASP A 406 -17.76 -25.55 11.07
C ASP A 406 -19.21 -25.41 10.59
N ASN A 407 -20.07 -24.69 11.31
CA ASN A 407 -21.45 -24.48 10.89
C ASN A 407 -21.54 -23.55 9.68
N ASP A 408 -20.74 -22.51 9.60
CA ASP A 408 -20.73 -21.57 8.45
C ASP A 408 -20.24 -22.24 7.17
N LYS A 409 -19.23 -23.12 7.29
CA LYS A 409 -18.76 -23.92 6.15
C LYS A 409 -19.82 -24.91 5.66
N VAL A 410 -20.57 -25.52 6.58
CA VAL A 410 -21.65 -26.45 6.23
C VAL A 410 -22.80 -25.70 5.56
N ILE A 411 -23.18 -24.51 6.06
CA ILE A 411 -24.18 -23.64 5.44
C ILE A 411 -23.73 -23.21 4.03
N LEU A 412 -22.48 -22.81 3.86
CA LEU A 412 -21.91 -22.42 2.56
C LEU A 412 -21.95 -23.59 1.55
N ILE A 413 -21.58 -24.80 1.97
CA ILE A 413 -21.63 -26.01 1.11
C ILE A 413 -23.08 -26.31 0.70
N ILE A 414 -24.06 -26.18 1.60
CA ILE A 414 -25.46 -26.40 1.29
C ILE A 414 -25.96 -25.36 0.28
N VAL A 415 -25.60 -24.08 0.45
CA VAL A 415 -25.98 -23.00 -0.48
C VAL A 415 -25.41 -23.25 -1.87
N ILE A 416 -24.14 -23.64 -1.97
CA ILE A 416 -23.50 -23.97 -3.25
C ILE A 416 -24.18 -25.18 -3.92
N ALA A 417 -24.50 -26.21 -3.17
CA ALA A 417 -25.18 -27.39 -3.69
C ALA A 417 -26.56 -27.05 -4.26
N VAL A 418 -27.33 -26.18 -3.56
CA VAL A 418 -28.66 -25.71 -4.03
C VAL A 418 -28.53 -24.89 -5.31
N LEU A 419 -27.52 -23.99 -5.39
CA LEU A 419 -27.25 -23.19 -6.60
C LEU A 419 -26.92 -24.07 -7.82
N ILE A 420 -26.08 -25.10 -7.63
CA ILE A 420 -25.76 -26.06 -8.69
C ILE A 420 -27.01 -26.78 -9.20
N LEU A 421 -27.91 -27.22 -8.30
CA LEU A 421 -29.15 -27.87 -8.67
C LEU A 421 -30.07 -26.94 -9.46
N VAL A 422 -30.16 -25.66 -9.09
CA VAL A 422 -30.95 -24.65 -9.82
C VAL A 422 -30.38 -24.44 -11.23
N ILE A 423 -29.05 -24.34 -11.37
CA ILE A 423 -28.40 -24.19 -12.68
C ILE A 423 -28.70 -25.40 -13.57
N ILE A 424 -28.53 -26.60 -13.02
CA ILE A 424 -28.88 -27.86 -13.75
C ILE A 424 -30.33 -27.86 -14.18
N GLY A 425 -31.25 -27.44 -13.33
CA GLY A 425 -32.70 -27.33 -13.66
C GLY A 425 -32.96 -26.36 -14.80
N ILE A 426 -32.29 -25.21 -14.80
CA ILE A 426 -32.40 -24.19 -15.87
C ILE A 426 -31.86 -24.75 -17.20
N LEU A 427 -30.69 -25.39 -17.16
CA LEU A 427 -30.09 -26.01 -18.35
C LEU A 427 -30.97 -27.08 -18.92
N PHE A 428 -31.58 -27.93 -18.06
CA PHE A 428 -32.49 -28.96 -18.47
C PHE A 428 -33.79 -28.40 -19.10
N TYR A 429 -34.28 -27.28 -18.57
CA TYR A 429 -35.40 -26.55 -19.13
C TYR A 429 -35.09 -26.01 -20.54
N PHE A 430 -33.92 -25.39 -20.73
CA PHE A 430 -33.50 -24.88 -22.05
C PHE A 430 -33.28 -26.02 -23.07
N ILE A 431 -32.66 -27.10 -22.65
CA ILE A 431 -32.46 -28.29 -23.51
C ILE A 431 -33.81 -28.84 -23.95
N ARG A 432 -34.74 -29.01 -23.03
CA ARG A 432 -36.13 -29.46 -23.36
C ARG A 432 -36.82 -28.51 -24.32
N ARG A 433 -36.67 -27.22 -24.13
CA ARG A 433 -37.26 -26.18 -25.03
C ARG A 433 -36.66 -26.26 -26.42
N ILE A 434 -35.36 -26.44 -26.54
CA ILE A 434 -34.62 -26.59 -27.84
C ILE A 434 -35.10 -27.86 -28.56
N ILE A 435 -35.21 -28.99 -27.84
CA ILE A 435 -35.65 -30.25 -28.39
C ILE A 435 -37.12 -30.12 -28.90
N LYS A 436 -37.98 -29.48 -28.10
CA LYS A 436 -39.37 -29.23 -28.49
C LYS A 436 -39.50 -28.32 -29.71
N SER A 437 -38.64 -27.28 -29.80
CA SER A 437 -38.58 -26.38 -30.96
C SER A 437 -38.08 -27.08 -32.23
N ARG A 438 -37.06 -27.96 -32.09
CA ARG A 438 -36.53 -28.75 -33.22
C ARG A 438 -37.57 -29.76 -33.73
N LYS A 439 -38.30 -30.40 -32.81
CA LYS A 439 -39.37 -31.35 -33.18
C LYS A 439 -40.55 -30.65 -33.89
N LYS A 440 -40.88 -29.41 -33.50
CA LYS A 440 -41.89 -28.60 -34.18
C LYS A 440 -41.46 -28.22 -35.61
N ARG A 441 -40.16 -27.81 -35.80
CA ARG A 441 -39.61 -27.50 -37.12
C ARG A 441 -39.50 -28.74 -38.05
N ALA A 442 -39.20 -29.92 -37.49
CA ALA A 442 -39.16 -31.16 -38.25
C ALA A 442 -40.56 -31.55 -38.78
N ASN A 443 -41.59 -31.37 -37.95
CA ASN A 443 -42.98 -31.63 -38.40
C ASN A 443 -43.49 -30.60 -39.42
N GLU A 444 -43.06 -29.35 -39.39
CA GLU A 444 -43.38 -28.31 -40.34
C GLU A 444 -42.67 -28.51 -41.71
N LEU A 445 -41.53 -29.22 -41.73
CA LEU A 445 -40.78 -29.55 -42.96
C LEU A 445 -41.33 -30.78 -43.68
N ASP A 446 -42.09 -31.68 -43.00
CA ASP A 446 -42.73 -32.85 -43.59
C ASP A 446 -44.08 -32.50 -44.30
N ASP A 447 -44.74 -31.39 -43.92
CA ASP A 447 -45.99 -30.94 -44.52
C ASP A 447 -45.78 -30.13 -45.84
N ASP A 448 -44.55 -29.64 -46.15
CA ASP A 448 -44.24 -28.84 -47.34
C ASP A 448 -43.70 -29.66 -48.53
N LEU A 449 -43.68 -31.01 -48.43
CA LEU A 449 -43.28 -31.88 -49.53
C LEU A 449 -44.48 -32.39 -50.33
N ASP A 450 -45.33 -31.49 -50.82
CA ASP A 450 -46.27 -31.82 -51.86
C ASP A 450 -45.69 -31.54 -53.25
N TYR A 451 -45.46 -32.59 -53.96
CA TYR A 451 -44.75 -32.71 -55.22
C TYR A 451 -45.54 -32.09 -56.36
N THR A 452 -45.05 -31.01 -56.98
CA THR A 452 -45.50 -30.60 -58.33
C THR A 452 -44.36 -30.87 -59.34
N PRO A 453 -44.62 -31.61 -60.41
CA PRO A 453 -43.59 -31.98 -61.36
C PRO A 453 -43.24 -30.79 -62.28
N TYR A 454 -41.98 -30.48 -62.36
CA TYR A 454 -41.40 -29.46 -63.24
C TYR A 454 -41.54 -29.87 -64.72
N LYS A 455 -42.25 -29.05 -65.53
CA LYS A 455 -42.17 -29.07 -66.99
C LYS A 455 -40.85 -28.47 -67.44
N GLN A 456 -40.11 -29.22 -68.25
CA GLN A 456 -38.97 -28.73 -69.02
C GLN A 456 -39.40 -27.73 -70.08
N GLU A 457 -39.00 -26.49 -69.98
CA GLU A 457 -38.99 -25.53 -71.12
C GLU A 457 -37.55 -25.42 -71.64
N LYS A 458 -37.45 -25.58 -72.99
CA LYS A 458 -36.22 -25.51 -73.75
C LYS A 458 -35.72 -24.06 -73.89
N ASP A 459 -34.45 -23.90 -73.70
CA ASP A 459 -33.69 -22.69 -73.93
C ASP A 459 -33.45 -22.49 -75.42
N PRO A 460 -33.66 -21.28 -75.95
CA PRO A 460 -33.06 -20.89 -77.23
C PRO A 460 -32.23 -19.63 -76.96
N ASN A 461 -30.92 -19.74 -77.00
CA ASN A 461 -30.03 -18.79 -77.65
C ASN A 461 -28.56 -18.90 -77.19
N GLU A 462 -27.85 -19.78 -77.76
CA GLU A 462 -26.45 -19.56 -78.07
C GLU A 462 -26.36 -18.48 -79.19
N GLN A 463 -25.58 -17.45 -78.88
CA GLN A 463 -24.80 -16.59 -79.79
C GLN A 463 -24.06 -15.63 -78.85
N GLY A 464 -22.77 -15.67 -78.69
CA GLY A 464 -21.73 -15.53 -79.70
C GLY A 464 -21.05 -14.19 -79.48
N ILE A 465 -19.74 -14.22 -79.51
CA ILE A 465 -18.85 -13.11 -79.88
C ILE A 465 -17.97 -12.50 -78.75
N ASN A 466 -16.69 -12.86 -78.94
CA ASN A 466 -15.43 -12.15 -78.69
C ASN A 466 -14.96 -11.90 -77.27
#